data_e0a0deda60e3effdf8f70c5566e65837
#
_entry.id   e0a0deda60e3effdf8f70c5566e65837
#
_cell.length_a   1.000
_cell.length_b   1.000
_cell.length_c   1.000
_cell.angle_alpha   90.00
_cell.angle_beta   90.00
_cell.angle_gamma   90.00
#
_symmetry.space_group_name_H-M   'P 1'
#
loop_
_entity.id
_entity.type
_entity.pdbx_description
1 polymer ?
#
loop_
_entity_poly.entity_id
_entity_poly.type
_entity_poly.pdbx_seq_one_letter_code
_entity_poly.pdbx_strand_id
1 'polypeptide(L)'
;PAEASSNLSRFDGVRFGYRCENPVNLEDLYKRSRGEGFGAEVKRRIMVGTYALSAGYYDAYYIKAQQIRRLIKNDFVAAFKDVDVILGPTTPNLAWKLG
;
A
#
# COMPACT_ATOMS: atom_id res chain seq x y z
N PRO A 1 2.83 1.67 0.88
CA PRO A 1 3.26 0.27 0.76
C PRO A 1 3.32 -0.50 2.09
N ALA A 2 3.88 0.09 3.16
CA ALA A 2 4.01 -0.57 4.47
C ALA A 2 2.65 -1.01 5.05
N GLU A 3 1.68 -0.11 5.11
CA GLU A 3 0.32 -0.42 5.55
C GLU A 3 -0.38 -1.40 4.60
N ALA A 4 -0.20 -1.24 3.29
CA ALA A 4 -0.76 -2.15 2.30
C ALA A 4 -0.20 -3.58 2.48
N SER A 5 1.11 -3.74 2.68
CA SER A 5 1.74 -5.03 2.97
C SER A 5 1.13 -5.70 4.20
N SER A 6 0.98 -4.95 5.29
CA SER A 6 0.39 -5.44 6.53
C SER A 6 -1.09 -5.81 6.37
N ASN A 7 -1.90 -4.92 5.79
CA ASN A 7 -3.34 -5.14 5.65
C ASN A 7 -3.67 -6.25 4.65
N LEU A 8 -2.96 -6.33 3.54
CA LEU A 8 -3.19 -7.34 2.50
C LEU A 8 -2.66 -8.73 2.90
N SER A 9 -1.93 -8.87 4.01
CA SER A 9 -1.54 -10.17 4.56
C SER A 9 -2.73 -11.06 4.91
N ARG A 10 -3.90 -10.46 5.19
CA ARG A 10 -5.14 -11.16 5.53
C ARG A 10 -5.81 -11.84 4.33
N PHE A 11 -5.50 -11.42 3.12
CA PHE A 11 -6.04 -11.98 1.88
C PHE A 11 -5.19 -13.18 1.46
N ASP A 12 -5.40 -14.28 2.14
CA ASP A 12 -4.60 -15.50 2.07
C ASP A 12 -5.34 -16.70 1.41
N GLY A 13 -6.59 -16.47 0.98
CA GLY A 13 -7.43 -17.52 0.41
C GLY A 13 -8.11 -18.42 1.44
N VAL A 14 -7.86 -18.21 2.74
CA VAL A 14 -8.53 -18.91 3.84
C VAL A 14 -9.52 -17.98 4.54
N ARG A 15 -9.04 -16.83 5.02
CA ARG A 15 -9.86 -15.84 5.73
C ARG A 15 -10.60 -14.92 4.76
N PHE A 16 -9.88 -14.39 3.77
CA PHE A 16 -10.41 -13.42 2.80
C PHE A 16 -9.79 -13.60 1.43
N GLY A 17 -10.50 -13.08 0.42
CA GLY A 17 -10.02 -12.93 -0.94
C GLY A 17 -10.11 -14.21 -1.77
N TYR A 18 -9.45 -14.16 -2.92
CA TYR A 18 -9.41 -15.27 -3.87
C TYR A 18 -8.75 -16.51 -3.26
N ARG A 19 -9.31 -17.68 -3.54
CA ARG A 19 -8.79 -18.98 -3.17
C ARG A 19 -8.49 -19.78 -4.44
N CYS A 20 -7.26 -20.28 -4.57
CA CYS A 20 -6.88 -21.12 -5.70
C CYS A 20 -7.60 -22.48 -5.66
N GLU A 21 -7.82 -23.02 -6.83
CA GLU A 21 -8.45 -24.36 -6.98
C GLU A 21 -7.44 -25.48 -6.76
N ASN A 22 -7.90 -26.56 -6.11
CA ASN A 22 -7.13 -27.80 -5.92
C ASN A 22 -5.70 -27.59 -5.41
N PRO A 23 -5.49 -26.95 -4.25
CA PRO A 23 -4.16 -26.81 -3.67
C PRO A 23 -3.62 -28.18 -3.22
N VAL A 24 -2.34 -28.42 -3.42
CA VAL A 24 -1.68 -29.68 -3.02
C VAL A 24 -1.45 -29.75 -1.51
N ASN A 25 -1.17 -28.59 -0.89
CA ASN A 25 -0.98 -28.45 0.56
C ASN A 25 -1.24 -27.01 0.99
N LEU A 26 -1.07 -26.71 2.28
CA LEU A 26 -1.34 -25.39 2.84
C LEU A 26 -0.40 -24.31 2.29
N GLU A 27 0.86 -24.64 2.09
CA GLU A 27 1.84 -23.70 1.52
C GLU A 27 1.49 -23.34 0.07
N ASP A 28 1.13 -24.33 -0.73
CA ASP A 28 0.66 -24.14 -2.10
C ASP A 28 -0.62 -23.30 -2.14
N LEU A 29 -1.56 -23.57 -1.24
CA LEU A 29 -2.78 -22.76 -1.09
C LEU A 29 -2.45 -21.27 -0.91
N TYR A 30 -1.56 -20.93 0.03
CA TYR A 30 -1.20 -19.55 0.28
C TYR A 30 -0.44 -18.89 -0.89
N LYS A 31 0.55 -19.60 -1.42
CA LYS A 31 1.36 -19.09 -2.55
C LYS A 31 0.52 -18.83 -3.78
N ARG A 32 -0.31 -19.81 -4.18
CA ARG A 32 -1.13 -19.71 -5.38
C ARG A 32 -2.28 -18.72 -5.21
N SER A 33 -2.99 -18.78 -4.09
CA SER A 33 -4.09 -17.82 -3.86
C SER A 33 -3.61 -16.38 -3.91
N ARG A 34 -2.48 -16.07 -3.30
CA ARG A 34 -1.91 -14.72 -3.35
C ARG A 34 -1.27 -14.40 -4.70
N GLY A 35 -0.61 -15.36 -5.32
CA GLY A 35 0.03 -15.22 -6.64
C GLY A 35 -0.97 -14.99 -7.76
N GLU A 36 -2.08 -15.71 -7.76
CA GLU A 36 -3.15 -15.62 -8.76
C GLU A 36 -4.11 -14.45 -8.48
N GLY A 37 -4.46 -14.23 -7.20
CA GLY A 37 -5.45 -13.24 -6.78
C GLY A 37 -4.96 -11.80 -6.80
N PHE A 38 -3.66 -11.53 -6.63
CA PHE A 38 -3.12 -10.18 -6.67
C PHE A 38 -2.51 -9.85 -8.04
N GLY A 39 -2.91 -8.70 -8.59
CA GLY A 39 -2.27 -8.12 -9.78
C GLY A 39 -0.80 -7.74 -9.55
N ALA A 40 -0.07 -7.54 -10.63
CA ALA A 40 1.37 -7.27 -10.59
C ALA A 40 1.75 -6.04 -9.75
N GLU A 41 1.00 -4.94 -9.88
CA GLU A 41 1.25 -3.71 -9.11
C GLU A 41 1.01 -3.90 -7.61
N VAL A 42 -0.03 -4.63 -7.22
CA VAL A 42 -0.32 -4.94 -5.82
C VAL A 42 0.79 -5.80 -5.23
N LYS A 43 1.24 -6.83 -5.96
CA LYS A 43 2.38 -7.67 -5.55
C LYS A 43 3.64 -6.85 -5.33
N ARG A 44 3.95 -5.93 -6.24
CA ARG A 44 5.09 -5.01 -6.12
C ARG A 44 4.98 -4.15 -4.85
N ARG A 45 3.82 -3.59 -4.55
CA ARG A 45 3.58 -2.78 -3.33
C ARG A 45 3.72 -3.59 -2.05
N ILE A 46 3.23 -4.83 -2.05
CA ILE A 46 3.40 -5.75 -0.92
C ILE A 46 4.90 -6.01 -0.65
N MET A 47 5.68 -6.30 -1.70
CA MET A 47 7.11 -6.55 -1.57
C MET A 47 7.87 -5.32 -1.06
N VAL A 48 7.62 -4.14 -1.64
CA VAL A 48 8.21 -2.87 -1.19
C VAL A 48 7.84 -2.56 0.26
N GLY A 49 6.59 -2.79 0.64
CA GLY A 49 6.12 -2.59 2.01
C GLY A 49 6.79 -3.55 3.01
N THR A 50 6.90 -4.81 2.65
CA THR A 50 7.60 -5.83 3.45
C THR A 50 9.07 -5.46 3.64
N TYR A 51 9.74 -5.01 2.59
CA TYR A 51 11.13 -4.55 2.66
C TYR A 51 11.28 -3.34 3.61
N ALA A 52 10.41 -2.34 3.47
CA ALA A 52 10.43 -1.14 4.31
C ALA A 52 10.17 -1.43 5.80
N LEU A 53 9.48 -2.53 6.12
CA LEU A 53 9.19 -2.97 7.49
C LEU A 53 10.23 -3.98 8.02
N SER A 54 11.19 -4.42 7.21
CA SER A 54 12.18 -5.41 7.61
C SER A 54 13.24 -4.82 8.52
N ALA A 55 13.90 -5.70 9.29
CA ALA A 55 14.97 -5.33 10.20
C ALA A 55 16.11 -4.59 9.46
N GLY A 56 16.60 -3.51 10.05
CA GLY A 56 17.64 -2.65 9.47
C GLY A 56 17.12 -1.58 8.49
N TYR A 57 15.91 -1.71 7.98
CA TYR A 57 15.30 -0.74 7.05
C TYR A 57 14.13 0.04 7.64
N TYR A 58 13.57 -0.44 8.76
CA TYR A 58 12.42 0.18 9.42
C TYR A 58 12.69 1.64 9.77
N ASP A 59 13.80 1.95 10.43
CA ASP A 59 14.13 3.32 10.82
C ASP A 59 14.45 4.20 9.62
N ALA A 60 15.21 3.66 8.66
CA ALA A 60 15.64 4.40 7.47
C ALA A 60 14.48 4.77 6.55
N TYR A 61 13.47 3.92 6.42
CA TYR A 61 12.36 4.13 5.47
C TYR A 61 11.04 4.42 6.17
N TYR A 62 10.59 3.58 7.09
CA TYR A 62 9.27 3.75 7.71
C TYR A 62 9.25 4.95 8.66
N ILE A 63 10.18 5.05 9.59
CA ILE A 63 10.25 6.18 10.54
C ILE A 63 10.52 7.49 9.79
N LYS A 64 11.43 7.48 8.81
CA LYS A 64 11.71 8.66 7.99
C LYS A 64 10.46 9.13 7.23
N ALA A 65 9.70 8.22 6.66
CA ALA A 65 8.44 8.55 5.99
C ALA A 65 7.42 9.18 6.97
N GLN A 66 7.31 8.69 8.20
CA GLN A 66 6.45 9.28 9.23
C GLN A 66 6.89 10.70 9.61
N GLN A 67 8.18 10.95 9.70
CA GLN A 67 8.72 12.30 9.94
C GLN A 67 8.37 13.26 8.81
N ILE A 68 8.60 12.85 7.55
CA ILE A 68 8.25 13.66 6.37
C ILE A 68 6.75 13.92 6.30
N ARG A 69 5.93 12.90 6.56
CA ARG A 69 4.47 13.07 6.63
C ARG A 69 4.04 14.11 7.66
N ARG A 70 4.73 14.18 8.80
CA ARG A 70 4.49 15.23 9.81
C ARG A 70 4.83 16.62 9.27
N LEU A 71 5.94 16.77 8.54
CA LEU A 71 6.32 18.05 7.93
C LEU A 71 5.27 18.51 6.93
N ILE A 72 4.84 17.62 6.02
CA ILE A 72 3.77 17.91 5.06
C ILE A 72 2.48 18.33 5.79
N LYS A 73 2.10 17.61 6.85
CA LYS A 73 0.93 18.01 7.65
C LYS A 73 1.07 19.42 8.22
N ASN A 74 2.26 19.79 8.69
CA ASN A 74 2.50 21.12 9.26
C ASN A 74 2.30 22.23 8.24
N ASP A 75 2.65 22.02 6.96
CA ASP A 75 2.41 22.98 5.87
C ASP A 75 0.91 23.24 5.69
N PHE A 76 0.08 22.19 5.70
CA PHE A 76 -1.37 22.34 5.65
C PHE A 76 -1.94 23.03 6.90
N VAL A 77 -1.43 22.69 8.09
CA VAL A 77 -1.84 23.36 9.34
C VAL A 77 -1.48 24.85 9.31
N ALA A 78 -0.35 25.21 8.75
CA ALA A 78 0.04 26.61 8.57
C ALA A 78 -0.89 27.31 7.58
N ALA A 79 -1.13 26.73 6.42
CA ALA A 79 -2.02 27.30 5.40
C ALA A 79 -3.44 27.52 5.91
N PHE A 80 -4.01 26.57 6.65
CA PHE A 80 -5.36 26.69 7.24
C PHE A 80 -5.49 27.70 8.38
N LYS A 81 -4.44 28.42 8.75
CA LYS A 81 -4.56 29.60 9.61
C LYS A 81 -5.05 30.83 8.83
N ASP A 82 -4.77 30.85 7.53
CA ASP A 82 -5.01 32.01 6.66
C ASP A 82 -6.15 31.76 5.65
N VAL A 83 -6.51 30.49 5.42
CA VAL A 83 -7.56 30.10 4.47
C VAL A 83 -8.46 29.02 5.03
N ASP A 84 -9.73 29.00 4.61
CA ASP A 84 -10.70 27.98 5.01
C ASP A 84 -10.74 26.78 4.04
N VAL A 85 -10.29 26.97 2.81
CA VAL A 85 -10.36 25.96 1.74
C VAL A 85 -9.09 26.03 0.88
N ILE A 86 -8.58 24.86 0.49
CA ILE A 86 -7.51 24.72 -0.49
C ILE A 86 -8.09 24.08 -1.74
N LEU A 87 -7.97 24.75 -2.89
CA LEU A 87 -8.42 24.26 -4.19
C LEU A 87 -7.24 23.77 -5.01
N GLY A 88 -7.35 22.59 -5.58
CA GLY A 88 -6.33 22.02 -6.44
C GLY A 88 -6.87 20.93 -7.37
N PRO A 89 -6.13 20.58 -8.43
CA PRO A 89 -6.51 19.47 -9.30
C PRO A 89 -6.43 18.14 -8.55
N THR A 90 -7.34 17.22 -8.84
CA THR A 90 -7.37 15.89 -8.22
C THR A 90 -6.17 15.04 -8.65
N THR A 91 -5.71 15.22 -9.89
CA THR A 91 -4.53 14.55 -10.45
C THR A 91 -3.72 15.51 -11.31
N PRO A 92 -2.41 15.29 -11.48
CA PRO A 92 -1.57 16.12 -12.34
C PRO A 92 -1.76 15.83 -13.84
N ASN A 93 -2.51 14.80 -14.19
CA ASN A 93 -2.69 14.32 -15.56
C ASN A 93 -4.11 14.59 -16.06
N LEU A 94 -4.27 14.62 -17.38
CA LEU A 94 -5.57 14.61 -18.04
C LEU A 94 -6.27 13.27 -17.77
N ALA A 95 -7.62 13.28 -17.90
CA ALA A 95 -8.38 12.04 -17.87
C ALA A 95 -7.89 11.08 -18.96
N TRP A 96 -7.75 9.81 -18.60
CA TRP A 96 -7.42 8.77 -19.57
C TRP A 96 -8.65 8.34 -20.39
N LYS A 97 -8.38 7.76 -21.55
CA LYS A 97 -9.44 7.27 -22.43
C LYS A 97 -10.15 6.08 -21.79
N LEU A 98 -11.45 5.96 -22.05
CA LEU A 98 -12.23 4.78 -21.71
C LEU A 98 -11.86 3.63 -22.66
N GLY A 99 -11.66 2.44 -22.11
CA GLY A 99 -11.30 1.21 -22.86
C GLY A 99 -9.86 0.81 -22.81
#